data_1bfbee765f07aa3a0f935c84a082c8d3
#
_entry.id   1bfbee765f07aa3a0f935c84a082c8d3
#
_cell.length_a   1.000
_cell.length_b   1.000
_cell.length_c   1.000
_cell.angle_alpha   90.00
_cell.angle_beta   90.00
_cell.angle_gamma   90.00
#
_symmetry.space_group_name_H-M   'P 1'
#
loop_
_entity.id
_entity.type
_entity.pdbx_description
1 polymer ?
#
loop_
_entity_poly.entity_id
_entity_poly.type
_entity_poly.pdbx_seq_one_letter_code
_entity_poly.pdbx_strand_id
1 'polypeptide(L)'
;MGAEVQHFENELASFLGVQVGQVVCVNSGTAAVMLATQAAVSLGDEVLVQSLTFVGTYQAIHAAGAVPVSCEVLPETATIDLVDAARRITPRTRAIMPVHYASNPGDLDAIYRFAAQHGLRVIEDAAHAFGCTYRGQMIGSFGDVQCFSFDGIKNITSGEGGAVVSADPVMLGRVKDARLLGIERDTERRFAGQRSWEFDVKRPGHRCHMSNVLAAIGRVQLQRFAGEFAPQRVALAWRYRELLAPLPGLALFATDLGPIVPHLQPVRVLGGRRDALRTHLQAAGVETGIHWKPNHLLTLFGGGKTPLPVTEQVYGELLSLPLHPGLQHGDVERVCSAVQDFFQHN
;
A
#
# COMPACT_ATOMS: atom_id res chain seq x y z
N MET A 1 11.98 -19.31 11.10
CA MET A 1 11.28 -19.38 9.81
C MET A 1 11.67 -20.67 9.14
N GLY A 2 10.84 -21.20 8.26
CA GLY A 2 11.16 -22.44 7.56
C GLY A 2 11.49 -22.19 6.08
N ALA A 3 11.68 -23.29 5.33
CA ALA A 3 12.14 -23.25 3.95
C ALA A 3 11.17 -22.52 2.99
N GLU A 4 9.84 -22.64 3.22
CA GLU A 4 8.87 -22.01 2.33
C GLU A 4 8.96 -20.48 2.36
N VAL A 5 9.23 -19.87 3.53
CA VAL A 5 9.44 -18.42 3.63
C VAL A 5 10.69 -18.00 2.86
N GLN A 6 11.78 -18.77 2.96
CA GLN A 6 13.02 -18.49 2.24
C GLN A 6 12.83 -18.61 0.73
N HIS A 7 12.12 -19.66 0.27
CA HIS A 7 11.78 -19.81 -1.14
C HIS A 7 10.92 -18.63 -1.63
N PHE A 8 9.92 -18.21 -0.86
CA PHE A 8 9.07 -17.08 -1.22
C PHE A 8 9.86 -15.77 -1.29
N GLU A 9 10.76 -15.49 -0.32
CA GLU A 9 11.67 -14.34 -0.37
C GLU A 9 12.54 -14.34 -1.64
N ASN A 10 13.06 -15.49 -2.04
CA ASN A 10 13.88 -15.65 -3.25
C ASN A 10 13.06 -15.48 -4.54
N GLU A 11 11.87 -16.07 -4.59
CA GLU A 11 10.95 -15.96 -5.73
C GLU A 11 10.45 -14.53 -5.91
N LEU A 12 10.14 -13.84 -4.81
CA LEU A 12 9.80 -12.40 -4.81
C LEU A 12 10.98 -11.56 -5.31
N ALA A 13 12.20 -11.85 -4.85
CA ALA A 13 13.40 -11.16 -5.31
C ALA A 13 13.60 -11.33 -6.82
N SER A 14 13.43 -12.54 -7.33
CA SER A 14 13.49 -12.82 -8.77
C SER A 14 12.41 -12.10 -9.56
N PHE A 15 11.16 -12.10 -9.06
CA PHE A 15 10.03 -11.42 -9.70
C PHE A 15 10.22 -9.90 -9.75
N LEU A 16 10.71 -9.30 -8.65
CA LEU A 16 10.96 -7.87 -8.55
C LEU A 16 12.25 -7.43 -9.28
N GLY A 17 13.11 -8.36 -9.68
CA GLY A 17 14.40 -8.05 -10.32
C GLY A 17 15.45 -7.51 -9.34
N VAL A 18 15.39 -7.92 -8.06
CA VAL A 18 16.35 -7.53 -7.01
C VAL A 18 17.23 -8.72 -6.60
N GLN A 19 18.30 -8.45 -5.84
CA GLN A 19 19.19 -9.49 -5.39
C GLN A 19 18.56 -10.36 -4.28
N VAL A 20 18.93 -11.62 -4.24
CA VAL A 20 18.60 -12.54 -3.14
C VAL A 20 19.05 -11.91 -1.81
N GLY A 21 18.16 -11.90 -0.84
CA GLY A 21 18.38 -11.27 0.47
C GLY A 21 17.90 -9.84 0.60
N GLN A 22 17.46 -9.20 -0.49
CA GLN A 22 16.85 -7.85 -0.48
C GLN A 22 15.35 -7.86 -0.18
N VAL A 23 14.73 -9.01 -0.01
CA VAL A 23 13.33 -9.16 0.38
C VAL A 23 13.23 -9.84 1.75
N VAL A 24 12.41 -9.30 2.63
CA VAL A 24 12.14 -9.82 3.98
C VAL A 24 10.65 -9.99 4.18
N CYS A 25 10.15 -11.23 4.17
CA CYS A 25 8.75 -11.55 4.41
C CYS A 25 8.39 -11.42 5.90
N VAL A 26 7.19 -10.87 6.13
CA VAL A 26 6.58 -10.65 7.45
C VAL A 26 5.12 -11.10 7.43
N ASN A 27 4.47 -11.11 8.60
CA ASN A 27 3.13 -11.68 8.75
C ASN A 27 1.98 -10.78 8.27
N SER A 28 2.22 -9.52 7.91
CA SER A 28 1.21 -8.61 7.33
C SER A 28 1.86 -7.40 6.66
N GLY A 29 1.12 -6.71 5.78
CA GLY A 29 1.55 -5.43 5.24
C GLY A 29 1.77 -4.37 6.32
N THR A 30 0.90 -4.32 7.35
CA THR A 30 1.06 -3.42 8.50
C THR A 30 2.36 -3.69 9.25
N ALA A 31 2.74 -4.96 9.45
CA ALA A 31 4.02 -5.32 10.03
C ALA A 31 5.20 -4.90 9.15
N ALA A 32 5.08 -4.99 7.82
CA ALA A 32 6.11 -4.51 6.90
C ALA A 32 6.35 -3.01 7.07
N VAL A 33 5.29 -2.19 7.05
CA VAL A 33 5.37 -0.73 7.26
C VAL A 33 5.93 -0.40 8.64
N MET A 34 5.46 -1.07 9.70
CA MET A 34 5.93 -0.84 11.08
C MET A 34 7.42 -1.14 11.23
N LEU A 35 7.87 -2.30 10.79
CA LEU A 35 9.28 -2.71 10.93
C LEU A 35 10.21 -1.87 10.05
N ALA A 36 9.77 -1.49 8.85
CA ALA A 36 10.48 -0.57 7.98
C ALA A 36 10.63 0.81 8.63
N THR A 37 9.55 1.35 9.20
CA THR A 37 9.58 2.62 9.93
C THR A 37 10.51 2.54 11.14
N GLN A 38 10.38 1.50 11.97
CA GLN A 38 11.23 1.30 13.15
C GLN A 38 12.74 1.17 12.79
N ALA A 39 13.05 0.62 11.63
CA ALA A 39 14.42 0.49 11.15
C ALA A 39 14.97 1.81 10.57
N ALA A 40 14.11 2.69 10.04
CA ALA A 40 14.48 3.92 9.33
C ALA A 40 14.58 5.14 10.23
N VAL A 41 13.73 5.24 11.28
CA VAL A 41 13.60 6.44 12.13
C VAL A 41 13.75 6.10 13.61
N SER A 42 13.86 7.12 14.46
CA SER A 42 13.98 7.00 15.91
C SER A 42 12.65 7.31 16.61
N LEU A 43 12.56 6.98 17.89
CA LEU A 43 11.41 7.31 18.74
C LEU A 43 11.15 8.82 18.74
N GLY A 44 9.92 9.21 18.44
CA GLY A 44 9.47 10.61 18.40
C GLY A 44 9.79 11.35 17.11
N ASP A 45 10.49 10.72 16.16
CA ASP A 45 10.67 11.28 14.83
C ASP A 45 9.33 11.37 14.09
N GLU A 46 9.20 12.35 13.21
CA GLU A 46 8.00 12.58 12.41
C GLU A 46 8.12 11.97 11.02
N VAL A 47 7.00 11.38 10.55
CA VAL A 47 6.86 10.80 9.23
C VAL A 47 5.74 11.51 8.49
N LEU A 48 6.05 12.21 7.39
CA LEU A 48 5.05 12.81 6.50
C LEU A 48 4.30 11.71 5.77
N VAL A 49 2.97 11.73 5.83
CA VAL A 49 2.12 10.69 5.20
C VAL A 49 0.79 11.28 4.76
N GLN A 50 0.31 10.89 3.59
CA GLN A 50 -1.03 11.28 3.14
C GLN A 50 -2.11 10.77 4.09
N SER A 51 -3.10 11.62 4.40
CA SER A 51 -4.15 11.23 5.35
C SER A 51 -5.17 10.26 4.77
N LEU A 52 -5.37 10.27 3.44
CA LEU A 52 -6.25 9.34 2.75
C LEU A 52 -5.50 8.02 2.48
N THR A 53 -5.47 7.18 3.50
CA THR A 53 -4.89 5.83 3.44
C THR A 53 -5.56 4.90 4.44
N PHE A 54 -5.28 3.61 4.33
CA PHE A 54 -5.72 2.62 5.31
C PHE A 54 -5.13 2.95 6.69
N VAL A 55 -5.93 2.76 7.73
CA VAL A 55 -5.51 3.06 9.11
C VAL A 55 -4.25 2.28 9.54
N GLY A 56 -4.00 1.14 8.91
CA GLY A 56 -2.79 0.32 9.14
C GLY A 56 -1.49 1.08 8.90
N THR A 57 -1.43 2.00 7.93
CA THR A 57 -0.27 2.86 7.66
C THR A 57 0.04 3.75 8.88
N TYR A 58 -0.98 4.43 9.42
CA TYR A 58 -0.82 5.31 10.59
C TYR A 58 -0.53 4.53 11.85
N GLN A 59 -1.22 3.42 12.08
CA GLN A 59 -0.96 2.54 13.21
C GLN A 59 0.46 1.96 13.17
N ALA A 60 0.96 1.63 11.99
CA ALA A 60 2.32 1.13 11.81
C ALA A 60 3.38 2.18 12.19
N ILE A 61 3.21 3.44 11.73
CA ILE A 61 4.09 4.55 12.11
C ILE A 61 4.06 4.76 13.62
N HIS A 62 2.85 4.79 14.21
CA HIS A 62 2.67 4.99 15.65
C HIS A 62 3.26 3.83 16.47
N ALA A 63 3.03 2.58 16.06
CA ALA A 63 3.58 1.40 16.73
C ALA A 63 5.12 1.30 16.62
N ALA A 64 5.72 1.89 15.57
CA ALA A 64 7.17 2.04 15.45
C ALA A 64 7.75 3.11 16.42
N GLY A 65 6.90 3.83 17.16
CA GLY A 65 7.28 4.91 18.06
C GLY A 65 7.50 6.26 17.37
N ALA A 66 7.16 6.38 16.09
CA ALA A 66 7.20 7.62 15.33
C ALA A 66 5.83 8.34 15.34
N VAL A 67 5.82 9.58 14.87
CA VAL A 67 4.63 10.42 14.83
C VAL A 67 4.19 10.61 13.38
N PRO A 68 3.00 10.12 12.97
CA PRO A 68 2.48 10.39 11.64
C PRO A 68 2.05 11.87 11.52
N VAL A 69 2.56 12.55 10.51
CA VAL A 69 2.20 13.93 10.17
C VAL A 69 1.31 13.88 8.94
N SER A 70 0.03 14.19 9.13
CA SER A 70 -0.99 14.11 8.09
C SER A 70 -0.78 15.18 7.01
N CYS A 71 -0.68 14.76 5.75
CA CYS A 71 -0.59 15.62 4.57
C CYS A 71 -1.85 15.50 3.71
N GLU A 72 -2.10 16.55 2.92
CA GLU A 72 -3.11 16.56 1.87
C GLU A 72 -2.79 15.56 0.75
N VAL A 73 -3.79 15.26 -0.05
CA VAL A 73 -3.64 14.52 -1.31
C VAL A 73 -3.89 15.43 -2.51
N LEU A 74 -3.32 15.06 -3.65
CA LEU A 74 -3.70 15.61 -4.94
C LEU A 74 -5.08 15.06 -5.34
N PRO A 75 -6.06 15.92 -5.66
CA PRO A 75 -7.44 15.46 -5.88
C PRO A 75 -7.59 14.56 -7.12
N GLU A 76 -6.68 14.70 -8.10
CA GLU A 76 -6.71 13.92 -9.34
C GLU A 76 -6.19 12.49 -9.17
N THR A 77 -5.33 12.25 -8.17
CA THR A 77 -4.61 10.96 -8.02
C THR A 77 -4.80 10.31 -6.66
N ALA A 78 -5.23 11.07 -5.65
CA ALA A 78 -5.27 10.69 -4.23
C ALA A 78 -3.88 10.29 -3.68
N THR A 79 -2.78 10.71 -4.33
CA THR A 79 -1.41 10.56 -3.84
C THR A 79 -0.98 11.80 -3.06
N ILE A 80 0.11 11.71 -2.30
CA ILE A 80 0.57 12.78 -1.41
C ILE A 80 0.83 14.10 -2.15
N ASP A 81 0.34 15.22 -1.60
CA ASP A 81 0.67 16.57 -2.06
C ASP A 81 1.98 17.05 -1.43
N LEU A 82 3.02 17.17 -2.26
CA LEU A 82 4.35 17.62 -1.80
C LEU A 82 4.38 19.10 -1.42
N VAL A 83 3.48 19.93 -1.95
CA VAL A 83 3.39 21.36 -1.58
C VAL A 83 2.87 21.47 -0.14
N ASP A 84 1.86 20.70 0.22
CA ASP A 84 1.37 20.63 1.59
C ASP A 84 2.40 19.95 2.51
N ALA A 85 3.01 18.85 2.07
CA ALA A 85 4.05 18.14 2.84
C ALA A 85 5.21 19.07 3.21
N ALA A 86 5.67 19.95 2.30
CA ALA A 86 6.73 20.92 2.56
C ALA A 86 6.40 21.88 3.70
N ARG A 87 5.15 22.31 3.82
CA ARG A 87 4.68 23.20 4.89
C ARG A 87 4.64 22.55 6.27
N ARG A 88 4.70 21.21 6.31
CA ARG A 88 4.57 20.40 7.55
C ARG A 88 5.91 19.90 8.07
N ILE A 89 7.01 20.18 7.37
CA ILE A 89 8.37 19.80 7.80
C ILE A 89 8.71 20.53 9.10
N THR A 90 9.22 19.77 10.06
CA THR A 90 9.79 20.28 11.30
C THR A 90 11.22 19.73 11.51
N PRO A 91 11.97 20.20 12.51
CA PRO A 91 13.28 19.63 12.84
C PRO A 91 13.22 18.14 13.24
N ARG A 92 12.05 17.58 13.53
CA ARG A 92 11.86 16.16 13.86
C ARG A 92 11.49 15.30 12.65
N THR A 93 11.16 15.90 11.52
CA THR A 93 10.80 15.14 10.32
C THR A 93 12.03 14.37 9.80
N ARG A 94 11.87 13.04 9.63
CA ARG A 94 12.95 12.13 9.20
C ARG A 94 12.58 11.25 8.02
N ALA A 95 11.30 11.12 7.73
CA ALA A 95 10.85 10.30 6.60
C ALA A 95 9.61 10.89 5.94
N ILE A 96 9.41 10.52 4.67
CA ILE A 96 8.16 10.65 3.94
C ILE A 96 7.67 9.26 3.56
N MET A 97 6.37 9.02 3.75
CA MET A 97 5.72 7.74 3.43
C MET A 97 4.64 7.95 2.37
N PRO A 98 5.00 7.93 1.08
CA PRO A 98 4.00 7.93 0.02
C PRO A 98 3.25 6.60 0.04
N VAL A 99 1.92 6.67 -0.10
CA VAL A 99 1.07 5.49 -0.25
C VAL A 99 0.65 5.39 -1.71
N HIS A 100 0.87 4.24 -2.33
CA HIS A 100 0.51 3.97 -3.72
C HIS A 100 -1.00 3.71 -3.84
N TYR A 101 -1.80 4.78 -3.70
CA TYR A 101 -3.24 4.68 -3.64
C TYR A 101 -3.83 4.04 -4.91
N ALA A 102 -4.61 2.97 -4.73
CA ALA A 102 -5.24 2.23 -5.84
C ALA A 102 -4.24 1.82 -6.95
N SER A 103 -3.01 1.46 -6.56
CA SER A 103 -1.89 1.10 -7.43
C SER A 103 -1.19 2.27 -8.13
N ASN A 104 -1.61 3.51 -7.89
CA ASN A 104 -0.94 4.70 -8.41
C ASN A 104 0.18 5.14 -7.46
N PRO A 105 1.45 5.09 -7.86
CA PRO A 105 2.58 5.51 -7.03
C PRO A 105 2.74 7.04 -6.93
N GLY A 106 2.01 7.81 -7.73
CA GLY A 106 2.23 9.24 -7.88
C GLY A 106 3.50 9.56 -8.67
N ASP A 107 4.02 10.78 -8.50
CA ASP A 107 5.31 11.20 -9.08
C ASP A 107 6.46 10.81 -8.14
N LEU A 108 6.95 9.57 -8.28
CA LEU A 108 8.07 9.08 -7.45
C LEU A 108 9.34 9.90 -7.64
N ASP A 109 9.60 10.41 -8.84
CA ASP A 109 10.78 11.26 -9.06
C ASP A 109 10.70 12.56 -8.26
N ALA A 110 9.53 13.19 -8.20
CA ALA A 110 9.32 14.37 -7.37
C ALA A 110 9.43 14.03 -5.88
N ILE A 111 8.89 12.89 -5.45
CA ILE A 111 8.96 12.42 -4.06
C ILE A 111 10.43 12.18 -3.65
N TYR A 112 11.22 11.49 -4.48
CA TYR A 112 12.62 11.22 -4.18
C TYR A 112 13.49 12.50 -4.22
N ARG A 113 13.23 13.43 -5.16
CA ARG A 113 13.89 14.76 -5.15
C ARG A 113 13.53 15.54 -3.88
N PHE A 114 12.27 15.57 -3.50
CA PHE A 114 11.81 16.20 -2.27
C PHE A 114 12.51 15.61 -1.04
N ALA A 115 12.54 14.29 -0.93
CA ALA A 115 13.20 13.61 0.18
C ALA A 115 14.72 13.95 0.23
N ALA A 116 15.40 13.94 -0.90
CA ALA A 116 16.83 14.30 -0.98
C ALA A 116 17.08 15.74 -0.56
N GLN A 117 16.24 16.70 -1.00
CA GLN A 117 16.34 18.12 -0.62
C GLN A 117 16.21 18.36 0.88
N HIS A 118 15.40 17.52 1.58
CA HIS A 118 15.11 17.67 3.00
C HIS A 118 15.82 16.64 3.89
N GLY A 119 16.68 15.79 3.32
CA GLY A 119 17.40 14.74 4.07
C GLY A 119 16.50 13.68 4.67
N LEU A 120 15.39 13.32 4.00
CA LEU A 120 14.40 12.37 4.48
C LEU A 120 14.61 10.98 3.89
N ARG A 121 14.31 9.94 4.67
CA ARG A 121 14.11 8.58 4.15
C ARG A 121 12.77 8.49 3.41
N VAL A 122 12.69 7.61 2.40
CA VAL A 122 11.44 7.33 1.68
C VAL A 122 11.01 5.90 2.01
N ILE A 123 9.86 5.77 2.67
CA ILE A 123 9.24 4.49 3.00
C ILE A 123 7.95 4.38 2.19
N GLU A 124 7.99 3.63 1.09
CA GLU A 124 6.82 3.49 0.22
C GLU A 124 5.85 2.45 0.81
N ASP A 125 4.63 2.88 1.14
CA ASP A 125 3.53 1.94 1.38
C ASP A 125 2.97 1.49 0.03
N ALA A 126 3.58 0.44 -0.51
CA ALA A 126 3.26 -0.17 -1.79
C ALA A 126 2.25 -1.33 -1.66
N ALA A 127 1.44 -1.35 -0.58
CA ALA A 127 0.46 -2.41 -0.31
C ALA A 127 -0.56 -2.63 -1.45
N HIS A 128 -0.74 -1.67 -2.34
CA HIS A 128 -1.62 -1.77 -3.52
C HIS A 128 -0.85 -1.88 -4.85
N ALA A 129 0.48 -1.85 -4.83
CA ALA A 129 1.27 -1.69 -6.06
C ALA A 129 2.09 -2.94 -6.43
N PHE A 130 1.77 -4.11 -5.88
CA PHE A 130 2.46 -5.34 -6.28
C PHE A 130 2.24 -5.63 -7.77
N GLY A 131 3.35 -5.80 -8.49
CA GLY A 131 3.38 -6.04 -9.93
C GLY A 131 3.24 -4.79 -10.79
N CYS A 132 3.18 -3.59 -10.19
CA CYS A 132 3.19 -2.32 -10.92
C CYS A 132 4.61 -1.90 -11.31
N THR A 133 4.71 -1.08 -12.35
CA THR A 133 5.97 -0.48 -12.78
C THR A 133 5.90 1.05 -12.72
N TYR A 134 7.04 1.68 -12.58
CA TYR A 134 7.22 3.12 -12.72
C TYR A 134 8.36 3.38 -13.69
N ARG A 135 8.09 4.07 -14.81
CA ARG A 135 9.06 4.30 -15.91
C ARG A 135 9.74 3.01 -16.40
N GLY A 136 8.97 1.92 -16.49
CA GLY A 136 9.46 0.63 -16.96
C GLY A 136 10.24 -0.19 -15.94
N GLN A 137 10.43 0.29 -14.71
CA GLN A 137 11.04 -0.46 -13.61
C GLN A 137 9.97 -0.97 -12.65
N MET A 138 10.12 -2.20 -12.18
CA MET A 138 9.19 -2.81 -11.22
C MET A 138 9.20 -2.03 -9.90
N ILE A 139 8.04 -1.66 -9.34
CA ILE A 139 7.95 -1.14 -7.97
C ILE A 139 8.53 -2.19 -7.03
N GLY A 140 9.51 -1.80 -6.23
CA GLY A 140 10.30 -2.68 -5.37
C GLY A 140 11.71 -2.96 -5.90
N SER A 141 12.03 -2.65 -7.19
CA SER A 141 13.38 -2.85 -7.75
C SER A 141 14.28 -1.63 -7.64
N PHE A 142 13.76 -0.51 -7.19
CA PHE A 142 14.49 0.76 -7.03
C PHE A 142 13.97 1.50 -5.81
N GLY A 143 14.61 2.61 -5.46
CA GLY A 143 14.21 3.46 -4.36
C GLY A 143 14.86 3.08 -3.02
N ASP A 144 14.29 3.53 -1.90
CA ASP A 144 14.87 3.35 -0.57
C ASP A 144 14.29 2.11 0.14
N VAL A 145 13.00 2.14 0.48
CA VAL A 145 12.29 1.04 1.16
C VAL A 145 10.88 0.91 0.63
N GLN A 146 10.47 -0.29 0.22
CA GLN A 146 9.12 -0.60 -0.21
C GLN A 146 8.48 -1.64 0.71
N CYS A 147 7.21 -1.42 1.05
CA CYS A 147 6.42 -2.31 1.90
C CYS A 147 5.24 -2.86 1.12
N PHE A 148 5.20 -4.17 0.92
CA PHE A 148 4.10 -4.87 0.25
C PHE A 148 3.18 -5.57 1.23
N SER A 149 1.93 -5.79 0.80
CA SER A 149 0.93 -6.58 1.51
C SER A 149 0.48 -7.77 0.67
N PHE A 150 0.30 -8.90 1.32
CA PHE A 150 -0.24 -10.14 0.78
C PHE A 150 -1.50 -10.57 1.56
N ASP A 151 -2.27 -9.60 2.03
CA ASP A 151 -3.60 -9.78 2.61
C ASP A 151 -4.56 -10.44 1.61
N GLY A 152 -5.67 -11.02 2.11
CA GLY A 152 -6.64 -11.78 1.34
C GLY A 152 -7.20 -11.09 0.09
N ILE A 153 -7.25 -9.76 0.08
CA ILE A 153 -7.83 -8.97 -1.03
C ILE A 153 -6.79 -8.38 -1.98
N LYS A 154 -5.48 -8.54 -1.71
CA LYS A 154 -4.41 -7.91 -2.50
C LYS A 154 -4.21 -8.56 -3.88
N ASN A 155 -3.34 -7.95 -4.68
CA ASN A 155 -3.06 -8.40 -6.05
C ASN A 155 -2.55 -9.85 -6.12
N ILE A 156 -1.77 -10.26 -5.14
CA ILE A 156 -1.55 -11.66 -4.73
C ILE A 156 -1.83 -11.78 -3.25
N THR A 157 -2.21 -12.95 -2.81
CA THR A 157 -2.50 -13.20 -1.39
C THR A 157 -1.71 -14.38 -0.85
N SER A 158 -1.34 -14.29 0.42
CA SER A 158 -0.91 -15.43 1.22
C SER A 158 -1.90 -15.76 2.35
N GLY A 159 -3.14 -15.24 2.25
CA GLY A 159 -4.12 -15.17 3.34
C GLY A 159 -3.81 -13.97 4.22
N GLU A 160 -2.67 -13.97 4.88
CA GLU A 160 -2.05 -12.85 5.57
C GLU A 160 -0.54 -12.84 5.28
N GLY A 161 0.03 -11.66 5.05
CA GLY A 161 1.45 -11.52 4.78
C GLY A 161 1.85 -10.13 4.32
N GLY A 162 3.15 -9.92 4.25
CA GLY A 162 3.77 -8.72 3.69
C GLY A 162 5.24 -8.94 3.43
N ALA A 163 5.87 -7.97 2.81
CA ALA A 163 7.32 -7.97 2.60
C ALA A 163 7.89 -6.55 2.68
N VAL A 164 9.10 -6.44 3.20
CA VAL A 164 9.95 -5.26 3.11
C VAL A 164 11.02 -5.53 2.07
N VAL A 165 11.20 -4.59 1.15
CA VAL A 165 12.22 -4.63 0.11
C VAL A 165 13.12 -3.41 0.22
N SER A 166 14.43 -3.60 0.18
CA SER A 166 15.41 -2.51 0.17
C SER A 166 16.77 -3.00 -0.33
N ALA A 167 17.55 -2.12 -0.91
CA ALA A 167 18.95 -2.39 -1.24
C ALA A 167 19.90 -2.12 -0.04
N ASP A 168 19.41 -1.51 1.05
CA ASP A 168 20.19 -1.20 2.26
C ASP A 168 20.30 -2.44 3.17
N PRO A 169 21.47 -3.10 3.25
CA PRO A 169 21.63 -4.33 4.04
C PRO A 169 21.55 -4.06 5.56
N VAL A 170 21.87 -2.83 6.02
CA VAL A 170 21.77 -2.46 7.43
C VAL A 170 20.29 -2.34 7.83
N MET A 171 19.51 -1.69 7.00
CA MET A 171 18.06 -1.59 7.14
C MET A 171 17.41 -2.98 7.21
N LEU A 172 17.68 -3.84 6.23
CA LEU A 172 17.11 -5.18 6.19
C LEU A 172 17.59 -6.07 7.34
N GLY A 173 18.83 -5.91 7.79
CA GLY A 173 19.33 -6.58 8.99
C GLY A 173 18.48 -6.25 10.22
N ARG A 174 18.18 -4.95 10.42
CA ARG A 174 17.29 -4.50 11.51
C ARG A 174 15.87 -5.09 11.38
N VAL A 175 15.30 -5.12 10.17
CA VAL A 175 13.98 -5.72 9.93
C VAL A 175 13.98 -7.22 10.20
N LYS A 176 15.04 -7.95 9.76
CA LYS A 176 15.19 -9.40 10.00
C LYS A 176 15.25 -9.74 11.49
N ASP A 177 15.99 -8.96 12.27
CA ASP A 177 16.07 -9.15 13.72
C ASP A 177 14.75 -8.76 14.39
N ALA A 178 14.20 -7.58 14.05
CA ALA A 178 12.99 -7.05 14.67
C ALA A 178 11.75 -7.94 14.42
N ARG A 179 11.62 -8.60 13.27
CA ARG A 179 10.50 -9.54 13.00
C ARG A 179 10.51 -10.78 13.88
N LEU A 180 11.64 -11.06 14.55
CA LEU A 180 11.87 -12.19 15.46
C LEU A 180 12.35 -11.72 16.84
N LEU A 181 11.60 -10.79 17.47
CA LEU A 181 11.81 -10.35 18.85
C LEU A 181 13.13 -9.61 19.09
N GLY A 182 13.78 -9.11 18.05
CA GLY A 182 15.06 -8.40 18.16
C GLY A 182 16.26 -9.30 18.46
N ILE A 183 16.11 -10.62 18.33
CA ILE A 183 17.20 -11.58 18.51
C ILE A 183 18.14 -11.51 17.31
N GLU A 184 19.35 -10.99 17.53
CA GLU A 184 20.34 -10.79 16.48
C GLU A 184 20.71 -12.11 15.78
N ARG A 185 20.59 -12.12 14.44
CA ARG A 185 20.97 -13.23 13.55
C ARG A 185 20.34 -14.59 13.88
N ASP A 186 19.22 -14.62 14.60
CA ASP A 186 18.56 -15.89 14.99
C ASP A 186 18.21 -16.72 13.75
N THR A 187 17.74 -16.07 12.69
CA THR A 187 17.41 -16.74 11.43
C THR A 187 18.63 -17.40 10.80
N GLU A 188 19.77 -16.70 10.69
CA GLU A 188 21.00 -17.19 10.08
C GLU A 188 21.58 -18.36 10.87
N ARG A 189 21.61 -18.24 12.21
CA ARG A 189 22.11 -19.29 13.11
C ARG A 189 21.26 -20.57 13.06
N ARG A 190 19.93 -20.42 12.98
CA ARG A 190 19.03 -21.58 12.85
C ARG A 190 19.22 -22.33 11.55
N PHE A 191 19.40 -21.65 10.44
CA PHE A 191 19.69 -22.29 9.15
C PHE A 191 21.05 -22.96 9.13
N ALA A 192 22.04 -22.43 9.84
CA ALA A 192 23.35 -23.03 10.01
C ALA A 192 23.39 -24.22 11.02
N GLY A 193 22.22 -24.60 11.59
CA GLY A 193 22.15 -25.63 12.63
C GLY A 193 22.75 -25.24 13.98
N GLN A 194 23.06 -23.94 14.15
CA GLN A 194 23.75 -23.39 15.33
C GLN A 194 22.78 -22.71 16.27
N ARG A 195 21.75 -23.41 16.74
CA ARG A 195 20.81 -22.84 17.71
C ARG A 195 21.51 -22.67 19.07
N SER A 196 21.72 -21.43 19.48
CA SER A 196 22.18 -21.08 20.82
C SER A 196 21.00 -20.61 21.67
N TRP A 197 20.98 -21.02 22.95
CA TRP A 197 20.05 -20.45 23.94
C TRP A 197 20.60 -19.17 24.58
N GLU A 198 21.88 -18.86 24.34
CA GLU A 198 22.51 -17.59 24.70
C GLU A 198 22.35 -16.63 23.53
N PHE A 199 21.54 -15.59 23.74
CA PHE A 199 21.30 -14.52 22.79
C PHE A 199 21.19 -13.18 23.51
N ASP A 200 21.43 -12.10 22.79
CA ASP A 200 21.23 -10.72 23.26
C ASP A 200 20.17 -10.03 22.42
N VAL A 201 19.48 -9.06 23.03
CA VAL A 201 18.46 -8.21 22.38
C VAL A 201 18.84 -6.76 22.64
N LYS A 202 19.35 -6.08 21.60
CA LYS A 202 19.80 -4.68 21.69
C LYS A 202 18.74 -3.67 21.25
N ARG A 203 17.68 -4.13 20.58
CA ARG A 203 16.62 -3.28 20.04
C ARG A 203 15.26 -3.95 20.21
N PRO A 204 14.18 -3.16 20.30
CA PRO A 204 12.84 -3.73 20.34
C PRO A 204 12.55 -4.58 19.09
N GLY A 205 11.86 -5.67 19.29
CA GLY A 205 11.42 -6.55 18.22
C GLY A 205 10.03 -7.11 18.49
N HIS A 206 9.44 -7.68 17.42
CA HIS A 206 8.07 -8.17 17.43
C HIS A 206 8.00 -9.59 16.90
N ARG A 207 6.94 -10.31 17.18
CA ARG A 207 6.71 -11.63 16.58
C ARG A 207 5.91 -11.47 15.28
N CYS A 208 6.57 -10.93 14.25
CA CYS A 208 5.97 -10.56 12.96
C CYS A 208 6.48 -11.41 11.79
N HIS A 209 7.11 -12.56 12.05
CA HIS A 209 7.60 -13.43 10.98
C HIS A 209 6.44 -14.14 10.26
N MET A 210 6.56 -14.32 8.95
CA MET A 210 5.63 -15.09 8.15
C MET A 210 5.70 -16.59 8.49
N SER A 211 4.58 -17.29 8.49
CA SER A 211 4.55 -18.75 8.63
C SER A 211 4.85 -19.46 7.30
N ASN A 212 5.36 -20.69 7.36
CA ASN A 212 5.58 -21.51 6.15
C ASN A 212 4.28 -21.81 5.39
N VAL A 213 3.18 -22.04 6.09
CA VAL A 213 1.88 -22.33 5.45
C VAL A 213 1.45 -21.16 4.58
N LEU A 214 1.51 -19.92 5.11
CA LEU A 214 1.14 -18.72 4.38
C LEU A 214 2.13 -18.41 3.25
N ALA A 215 3.42 -18.65 3.46
CA ALA A 215 4.42 -18.49 2.41
C ALA A 215 4.18 -19.46 1.24
N ALA A 216 3.82 -20.72 1.50
CA ALA A 216 3.50 -21.69 0.45
C ALA A 216 2.30 -21.25 -0.40
N ILE A 217 1.26 -20.66 0.21
CA ILE A 217 0.12 -20.06 -0.51
C ILE A 217 0.60 -18.89 -1.38
N GLY A 218 1.40 -17.97 -0.81
CA GLY A 218 1.94 -16.81 -1.52
C GLY A 218 2.77 -17.20 -2.74
N ARG A 219 3.57 -18.27 -2.66
CA ARG A 219 4.37 -18.81 -3.76
C ARG A 219 3.50 -19.24 -4.94
N VAL A 220 2.42 -19.98 -4.69
CA VAL A 220 1.47 -20.40 -5.74
C VAL A 220 0.77 -19.19 -6.37
N GLN A 221 0.39 -18.22 -5.56
CA GLN A 221 -0.22 -16.97 -6.05
C GLN A 221 0.76 -16.18 -6.94
N LEU A 222 2.03 -16.09 -6.55
CA LEU A 222 3.06 -15.42 -7.32
C LEU A 222 3.27 -16.06 -8.69
N GLN A 223 3.29 -17.40 -8.77
CA GLN A 223 3.43 -18.15 -10.01
C GLN A 223 2.29 -17.89 -10.99
N ARG A 224 1.07 -17.66 -10.48
CA ARG A 224 -0.13 -17.39 -11.29
C ARG A 224 -0.31 -15.91 -11.65
N PHE A 225 0.44 -15.02 -10.98
CA PHE A 225 0.19 -13.58 -11.06
C PHE A 225 0.29 -13.01 -12.47
N ALA A 226 1.44 -13.22 -13.14
CA ALA A 226 1.71 -12.60 -14.44
C ALA A 226 0.82 -13.16 -15.57
N GLY A 227 0.49 -14.46 -15.51
CA GLY A 227 -0.29 -15.14 -16.55
C GLY A 227 -1.80 -15.07 -16.33
N GLU A 228 -2.26 -14.77 -15.12
CA GLU A 228 -3.68 -14.91 -14.78
C GLU A 228 -4.24 -13.66 -14.08
N PHE A 229 -3.76 -13.32 -12.87
CA PHE A 229 -4.42 -12.28 -12.08
C PHE A 229 -4.18 -10.86 -12.58
N ALA A 230 -2.96 -10.54 -12.99
CA ALA A 230 -2.61 -9.21 -13.47
C ALA A 230 -3.34 -8.85 -14.77
N PRO A 231 -3.34 -9.69 -15.83
CA PRO A 231 -4.08 -9.39 -17.06
C PRO A 231 -5.58 -9.21 -16.83
N GLN A 232 -6.20 -10.03 -15.97
CA GLN A 232 -7.63 -9.91 -15.66
C GLN A 232 -7.95 -8.58 -15.00
N ARG A 233 -7.19 -8.18 -13.96
CA ARG A 233 -7.40 -6.89 -13.27
C ARG A 233 -7.24 -5.71 -14.22
N VAL A 234 -6.23 -5.74 -15.07
CA VAL A 234 -5.98 -4.69 -16.09
C VAL A 234 -7.13 -4.60 -17.07
N ALA A 235 -7.58 -5.73 -17.63
CA ALA A 235 -8.69 -5.76 -18.60
C ALA A 235 -10.00 -5.21 -17.99
N LEU A 236 -10.33 -5.59 -16.76
CA LEU A 236 -11.52 -5.10 -16.06
C LEU A 236 -11.44 -3.59 -15.79
N ALA A 237 -10.29 -3.08 -15.38
CA ALA A 237 -10.11 -1.64 -15.12
C ALA A 237 -10.18 -0.81 -16.41
N TRP A 238 -9.63 -1.29 -17.52
CA TRP A 238 -9.83 -0.67 -18.85
C TRP A 238 -11.30 -0.64 -19.24
N ARG A 239 -12.04 -1.74 -18.99
CA ARG A 239 -13.48 -1.79 -19.29
C ARG A 239 -14.28 -0.78 -18.46
N TYR A 240 -13.97 -0.63 -17.17
CA TYR A 240 -14.55 0.44 -16.34
C TYR A 240 -14.26 1.83 -16.91
N ARG A 241 -13.02 2.10 -17.28
CA ARG A 241 -12.63 3.40 -17.85
C ARG A 241 -13.38 3.70 -19.14
N GLU A 242 -13.46 2.74 -20.05
CA GLU A 242 -14.18 2.87 -21.31
C GLU A 242 -15.67 3.24 -21.11
N LEU A 243 -16.33 2.57 -20.18
CA LEU A 243 -17.77 2.74 -19.96
C LEU A 243 -18.13 3.97 -19.09
N LEU A 244 -17.24 4.40 -18.21
CA LEU A 244 -17.54 5.46 -17.25
C LEU A 244 -16.86 6.81 -17.55
N ALA A 245 -15.83 6.86 -18.42
CA ALA A 245 -15.07 8.08 -18.67
C ALA A 245 -15.93 9.30 -19.11
N PRO A 246 -16.95 9.15 -19.93
CA PRO A 246 -17.73 10.30 -20.44
C PRO A 246 -18.90 10.68 -19.53
N LEU A 247 -19.05 10.12 -18.34
CA LEU A 247 -20.27 10.28 -17.53
C LEU A 247 -20.24 11.59 -16.71
N PRO A 248 -21.14 12.58 -16.99
CA PRO A 248 -21.23 13.79 -16.19
C PRO A 248 -21.58 13.49 -14.73
N GLY A 249 -20.91 14.18 -13.79
CA GLY A 249 -21.12 13.97 -12.36
C GLY A 249 -20.27 12.86 -11.75
N LEU A 250 -19.52 12.11 -12.59
CA LEU A 250 -18.53 11.12 -12.17
C LEU A 250 -17.15 11.53 -12.69
N ALA A 251 -16.13 11.45 -11.85
CA ALA A 251 -14.75 11.66 -12.25
C ALA A 251 -13.93 10.41 -11.96
N LEU A 252 -13.12 9.99 -12.92
CA LEU A 252 -12.11 8.95 -12.75
C LEU A 252 -10.81 9.59 -12.28
N PHE A 253 -10.04 8.86 -11.47
CA PHE A 253 -8.70 9.31 -11.11
C PHE A 253 -7.77 9.32 -12.33
N ALA A 254 -6.89 10.31 -12.36
CA ALA A 254 -5.87 10.47 -13.42
C ALA A 254 -4.74 9.45 -13.21
N THR A 255 -5.04 8.18 -13.42
CA THR A 255 -4.09 7.07 -13.28
C THR A 255 -3.82 6.49 -14.66
N ASP A 256 -2.55 6.41 -15.06
CA ASP A 256 -2.15 5.65 -16.24
C ASP A 256 -2.28 4.15 -15.92
N LEU A 257 -3.15 3.45 -16.63
CA LEU A 257 -3.37 2.02 -16.43
C LEU A 257 -2.31 1.14 -17.11
N GLY A 258 -1.47 1.69 -18.00
CA GLY A 258 -0.44 0.93 -18.70
C GLY A 258 0.58 0.28 -17.77
N PRO A 259 1.19 1.04 -16.83
CA PRO A 259 2.25 0.53 -15.96
C PRO A 259 1.73 -0.14 -14.68
N ILE A 260 0.42 -0.18 -14.42
CA ILE A 260 -0.11 -0.67 -13.15
C ILE A 260 -0.94 -1.94 -13.28
N VAL A 261 -1.00 -2.70 -12.18
CA VAL A 261 -1.99 -3.76 -11.96
C VAL A 261 -2.98 -3.24 -10.92
N PRO A 262 -4.20 -2.82 -11.34
CA PRO A 262 -5.15 -2.13 -10.46
C PRO A 262 -5.61 -3.01 -9.30
N HIS A 263 -5.44 -2.50 -8.07
CA HIS A 263 -5.94 -3.14 -6.86
C HIS A 263 -7.39 -2.76 -6.56
N LEU A 264 -7.73 -1.48 -6.74
CA LEU A 264 -9.06 -0.91 -6.55
C LEU A 264 -9.55 -0.24 -7.84
N GLN A 265 -10.87 -0.09 -7.97
CA GLN A 265 -11.51 0.75 -8.97
C GLN A 265 -12.21 1.93 -8.29
N PRO A 266 -11.48 2.95 -7.84
CA PRO A 266 -12.07 4.13 -7.24
C PRO A 266 -12.62 5.08 -8.30
N VAL A 267 -13.73 5.74 -7.94
CA VAL A 267 -14.34 6.85 -8.70
C VAL A 267 -14.65 7.99 -7.74
N ARG A 268 -14.76 9.22 -8.25
CA ARG A 268 -15.26 10.38 -7.49
C ARG A 268 -16.65 10.73 -7.98
N VAL A 269 -17.61 10.74 -7.07
CA VAL A 269 -19.01 11.11 -7.33
C VAL A 269 -19.20 12.55 -6.92
N LEU A 270 -19.31 13.42 -7.91
CA LEU A 270 -19.34 14.86 -7.71
C LEU A 270 -20.71 15.35 -7.22
N GLY A 271 -20.74 16.58 -6.66
CA GLY A 271 -21.99 17.24 -6.27
C GLY A 271 -22.67 16.66 -5.03
N GLY A 272 -21.90 16.00 -4.13
CA GLY A 272 -22.44 15.46 -2.87
C GLY A 272 -23.35 14.24 -3.03
N ARG A 273 -23.32 13.58 -4.18
CA ARG A 273 -24.22 12.48 -4.56
C ARG A 273 -23.65 11.09 -4.25
N ARG A 274 -22.45 10.97 -3.66
CA ARG A 274 -21.77 9.71 -3.37
C ARG A 274 -22.65 8.71 -2.61
N ASP A 275 -23.29 9.15 -1.53
CA ASP A 275 -24.08 8.25 -0.68
C ASP A 275 -25.40 7.83 -1.36
N ALA A 276 -25.99 8.72 -2.18
CA ALA A 276 -27.15 8.38 -3.01
C ALA A 276 -26.81 7.32 -4.07
N LEU A 277 -25.69 7.49 -4.79
CA LEU A 277 -25.21 6.48 -5.74
C LEU A 277 -24.92 5.14 -5.03
N ARG A 278 -24.28 5.18 -3.88
CA ARG A 278 -24.00 3.99 -3.09
C ARG A 278 -25.28 3.21 -2.73
N THR A 279 -26.31 3.93 -2.29
CA THR A 279 -27.63 3.31 -1.97
C THR A 279 -28.29 2.73 -3.22
N HIS A 280 -28.23 3.43 -4.35
CA HIS A 280 -28.75 2.95 -5.64
C HIS A 280 -28.05 1.65 -6.08
N LEU A 281 -26.72 1.62 -6.04
CA LEU A 281 -25.93 0.44 -6.40
C LEU A 281 -26.23 -0.75 -5.46
N GLN A 282 -26.37 -0.51 -4.18
CA GLN A 282 -26.75 -1.55 -3.22
C GLN A 282 -28.11 -2.14 -3.53
N ALA A 283 -29.10 -1.32 -3.91
CA ALA A 283 -30.42 -1.78 -4.34
C ALA A 283 -30.37 -2.62 -5.64
N ALA A 284 -29.38 -2.33 -6.52
CA ALA A 284 -29.10 -3.11 -7.72
C ALA A 284 -28.24 -4.37 -7.46
N GLY A 285 -27.94 -4.69 -6.19
CA GLY A 285 -27.13 -5.85 -5.81
C GLY A 285 -25.62 -5.66 -6.08
N VAL A 286 -25.14 -4.41 -6.14
CA VAL A 286 -23.74 -4.07 -6.32
C VAL A 286 -23.15 -3.57 -5.01
N GLU A 287 -22.21 -4.32 -4.43
CA GLU A 287 -21.46 -3.90 -3.25
C GLU A 287 -20.37 -2.90 -3.62
N THR A 288 -20.22 -1.84 -2.82
CA THR A 288 -19.23 -0.79 -3.02
C THR A 288 -18.48 -0.49 -1.73
N GLY A 289 -17.26 0.03 -1.84
CA GLY A 289 -16.43 0.40 -0.70
C GLY A 289 -16.11 1.90 -0.66
N ILE A 290 -15.64 2.36 0.51
CA ILE A 290 -15.03 3.69 0.67
C ILE A 290 -13.61 3.47 1.22
N HIS A 291 -12.60 3.69 0.39
CA HIS A 291 -11.20 3.44 0.71
C HIS A 291 -10.40 4.76 0.72
N TRP A 292 -10.26 5.48 1.86
CA TRP A 292 -10.73 5.17 3.22
C TRP A 292 -11.16 6.47 3.91
N LYS A 293 -11.66 6.40 5.16
CA LYS A 293 -11.82 7.59 5.99
C LYS A 293 -10.44 8.17 6.27
N PRO A 294 -10.20 9.48 6.03
CA PRO A 294 -8.93 10.13 6.32
C PRO A 294 -8.50 9.98 7.77
N ASN A 295 -7.22 9.67 7.98
CA ASN A 295 -6.74 9.32 9.32
C ASN A 295 -6.72 10.50 10.29
N HIS A 296 -6.50 11.74 9.82
CA HIS A 296 -6.57 12.94 10.67
C HIS A 296 -7.95 13.16 11.32
N LEU A 297 -9.01 12.54 10.75
CA LEU A 297 -10.37 12.58 11.31
C LEU A 297 -10.58 11.53 12.41
N LEU A 298 -9.65 10.60 12.60
CA LEU A 298 -9.71 9.59 13.64
C LEU A 298 -9.24 10.17 14.97
N THR A 299 -9.92 9.83 16.07
CA THR A 299 -9.67 10.38 17.40
C THR A 299 -8.21 10.27 17.83
N LEU A 300 -7.57 9.12 17.60
CA LEU A 300 -6.17 8.86 17.95
C LEU A 300 -5.19 9.80 17.21
N PHE A 301 -5.52 10.18 15.98
CA PHE A 301 -4.64 10.95 15.10
C PHE A 301 -5.06 12.40 14.93
N GLY A 302 -5.78 12.95 15.88
CA GLY A 302 -6.11 14.36 15.94
C GLY A 302 -7.60 14.71 15.98
N GLY A 303 -8.50 13.78 15.58
CA GLY A 303 -9.95 13.97 15.64
C GLY A 303 -10.46 15.18 14.84
N GLY A 304 -9.81 15.48 13.69
CA GLY A 304 -10.18 16.62 12.83
C GLY A 304 -9.63 17.99 13.27
N LYS A 305 -8.71 18.04 14.23
CA LYS A 305 -8.15 19.34 14.70
C LYS A 305 -7.27 20.03 13.65
N THR A 306 -6.65 19.27 12.75
CA THR A 306 -5.88 19.80 11.63
C THR A 306 -6.73 19.61 10.38
N PRO A 307 -7.29 20.67 9.78
CA PRO A 307 -8.11 20.53 8.58
C PRO A 307 -7.25 20.15 7.39
N LEU A 308 -7.78 19.25 6.56
CA LEU A 308 -7.24 18.85 5.28
C LEU A 308 -8.36 18.92 4.22
N PRO A 309 -8.72 20.13 3.79
CA PRO A 309 -9.94 20.37 3.01
C PRO A 309 -9.96 19.62 1.67
N VAL A 310 -8.83 19.49 0.99
CA VAL A 310 -8.74 18.74 -0.29
C VAL A 310 -8.97 17.26 -0.04
N THR A 311 -8.30 16.70 0.97
CA THR A 311 -8.44 15.29 1.37
C THR A 311 -9.89 14.98 1.81
N GLU A 312 -10.50 15.87 2.57
CA GLU A 312 -11.88 15.74 3.05
C GLU A 312 -12.89 15.81 1.89
N GLN A 313 -12.66 16.71 0.92
CA GLN A 313 -13.47 16.78 -0.30
C GLN A 313 -13.34 15.47 -1.10
N VAL A 314 -12.13 15.01 -1.39
CA VAL A 314 -11.91 13.76 -2.13
C VAL A 314 -12.60 12.59 -1.42
N TYR A 315 -12.48 12.50 -0.10
CA TYR A 315 -13.17 11.48 0.71
C TYR A 315 -14.70 11.56 0.58
N GLY A 316 -15.26 12.77 0.60
CA GLY A 316 -16.71 13.00 0.44
C GLY A 316 -17.25 12.52 -0.90
N GLU A 317 -16.40 12.47 -1.93
CA GLU A 317 -16.74 12.07 -3.29
C GLU A 317 -16.36 10.60 -3.59
N LEU A 318 -15.52 9.99 -2.77
CA LEU A 318 -14.87 8.70 -3.04
C LEU A 318 -15.83 7.51 -2.91
N LEU A 319 -15.87 6.68 -3.96
CA LEU A 319 -16.54 5.39 -3.99
C LEU A 319 -15.68 4.38 -4.75
N SER A 320 -15.52 3.16 -4.23
CA SER A 320 -14.81 2.08 -4.92
C SER A 320 -15.80 1.07 -5.46
N LEU A 321 -15.73 0.85 -6.77
CA LEU A 321 -16.50 -0.16 -7.48
C LEU A 321 -15.82 -1.54 -7.36
N PRO A 322 -16.54 -2.66 -7.54
CA PRO A 322 -15.96 -4.00 -7.46
C PRO A 322 -14.81 -4.19 -8.44
N LEU A 323 -13.67 -4.73 -7.97
CA LEU A 323 -12.55 -5.12 -8.84
C LEU A 323 -11.77 -6.29 -8.23
N HIS A 324 -11.96 -7.49 -8.76
CA HIS A 324 -11.22 -8.69 -8.36
C HIS A 324 -11.12 -9.68 -9.52
N PRO A 325 -10.17 -10.63 -9.52
CA PRO A 325 -9.97 -11.55 -10.65
C PRO A 325 -11.15 -12.50 -10.94
N GLY A 326 -12.09 -12.63 -10.01
CA GLY A 326 -13.28 -13.46 -10.22
C GLY A 326 -14.41 -12.79 -11.02
N LEU A 327 -14.30 -11.49 -11.31
CA LEU A 327 -15.29 -10.78 -12.13
C LEU A 327 -15.13 -11.13 -13.61
N GLN A 328 -16.26 -11.15 -14.30
CA GLN A 328 -16.34 -11.24 -15.78
C GLN A 328 -16.64 -9.87 -16.37
N HIS A 329 -16.42 -9.70 -17.67
CA HIS A 329 -16.75 -8.44 -18.37
C HIS A 329 -18.22 -8.05 -18.20
N GLY A 330 -19.15 -9.02 -18.25
CA GLY A 330 -20.58 -8.78 -18.04
C GLY A 330 -20.93 -8.27 -16.64
N ASP A 331 -20.14 -8.60 -15.61
CA ASP A 331 -20.33 -8.05 -14.26
C ASP A 331 -19.96 -6.55 -14.25
N VAL A 332 -18.85 -6.18 -14.89
CA VAL A 332 -18.45 -4.77 -15.05
C VAL A 332 -19.50 -3.98 -15.82
N GLU A 333 -20.04 -4.54 -16.90
CA GLU A 333 -21.11 -3.92 -17.69
C GLU A 333 -22.36 -3.67 -16.85
N ARG A 334 -22.78 -4.65 -16.06
CA ARG A 334 -23.91 -4.50 -15.13
C ARG A 334 -23.66 -3.40 -14.08
N VAL A 335 -22.46 -3.34 -13.49
CA VAL A 335 -22.10 -2.26 -12.56
C VAL A 335 -22.14 -0.90 -13.24
N CYS A 336 -21.56 -0.78 -14.43
CA CYS A 336 -21.52 0.48 -15.17
C CYS A 336 -22.92 0.93 -15.61
N SER A 337 -23.78 -0.01 -16.07
CA SER A 337 -25.18 0.31 -16.39
C SER A 337 -25.91 0.87 -15.18
N ALA A 338 -25.79 0.26 -14.01
CA ALA A 338 -26.42 0.76 -12.79
C ALA A 338 -25.88 2.16 -12.37
N VAL A 339 -24.58 2.43 -12.58
CA VAL A 339 -24.01 3.77 -12.39
C VAL A 339 -24.62 4.77 -13.38
N GLN A 340 -24.68 4.42 -14.67
CA GLN A 340 -25.23 5.28 -15.72
C GLN A 340 -26.72 5.58 -15.49
N ASP A 341 -27.52 4.58 -15.13
CA ASP A 341 -28.94 4.71 -14.82
C ASP A 341 -29.18 5.72 -13.67
N PHE A 342 -28.33 5.70 -12.63
CA PHE A 342 -28.39 6.67 -11.56
C PHE A 342 -28.22 8.12 -12.06
N PHE A 343 -27.25 8.36 -12.95
CA PHE A 343 -26.97 9.71 -13.45
C PHE A 343 -27.95 10.20 -14.53
N GLN A 344 -28.66 9.29 -15.20
CA GLN A 344 -29.70 9.65 -16.17
C GLN A 344 -31.03 10.03 -15.53
N HIS A 345 -31.34 9.46 -14.37
CA HIS A 345 -32.63 9.62 -13.72
C HIS A 345 -32.62 10.53 -12.47
N ASN A 346 -31.48 11.05 -12.10
CA ASN A 346 -31.26 11.95 -10.97
C ASN A 346 -30.33 13.11 -11.32
#